data_3ffe37d5ff311b796c112cfb8b45aa02
#
_entry.id   3ffe37d5ff311b796c112cfb8b45aa02
#
_cell.length_a   1.000
_cell.length_b   1.000
_cell.length_c   1.000
_cell.angle_alpha   90.00
_cell.angle_beta   90.00
_cell.angle_gamma   90.00
#
_symmetry.space_group_name_H-M   'P 1'
#
loop_
_entity.id
_entity.type
_entity.pdbx_description
1 polymer ?
#
loop_
_entity_poly.entity_id
_entity_poly.type
_entity_poly.pdbx_seq_one_letter_code
_entity_poly.pdbx_strand_id
1 'polypeptide(L)'
;MSITPESKMSQDVLAWRDATMDSVLGTETPKDPNKGYIALLGWSINAIKAAQKFDRRYIVVAPEWATDFCAANHIPFIPWDFVRLNDRSMEIAHKLKDEGVDVAVPLFEETVEWSGAINSVLLDNPRMYGQSILFRDKALMKRRAQLGGIRVGIFEEAHEKEDIVRFMKRVNQTLLKLDGDPDDPIHVKAFDKA
;
A
#
# COMPACT_ATOMS: atom_id res chain seq x y z
N MET A 1 -15.63 -15.80 26.16
CA MET A 1 -15.85 -16.40 24.83
C MET A 1 -14.97 -15.64 23.85
N SER A 2 -13.89 -16.28 23.42
CA SER A 2 -12.96 -15.70 22.44
C SER A 2 -13.60 -15.83 21.06
N ILE A 3 -13.91 -14.72 20.42
CA ILE A 3 -14.45 -14.69 19.05
C ILE A 3 -13.23 -14.75 18.13
N THR A 4 -13.00 -15.91 17.52
CA THR A 4 -11.97 -16.07 16.50
C THR A 4 -12.30 -15.19 15.28
N PRO A 5 -11.31 -14.58 14.61
CA PRO A 5 -11.53 -13.71 13.44
C PRO A 5 -12.28 -14.36 12.28
N GLU A 6 -12.21 -15.69 12.17
CA GLU A 6 -12.87 -16.46 11.11
C GLU A 6 -14.41 -16.48 11.19
N SER A 7 -14.99 -16.17 12.34
CA SER A 7 -16.45 -16.25 12.52
C SER A 7 -17.24 -15.11 11.87
N LYS A 8 -16.58 -14.13 11.23
CA LYS A 8 -17.21 -12.93 10.67
C LYS A 8 -17.11 -12.76 9.15
N MET A 9 -16.39 -13.63 8.46
CA MET A 9 -16.41 -13.59 7.00
C MET A 9 -17.64 -14.31 6.49
N SER A 10 -18.48 -13.64 5.69
CA SER A 10 -19.64 -14.28 5.06
C SER A 10 -19.18 -15.42 4.14
N GLN A 11 -20.00 -16.47 4.01
CA GLN A 11 -19.72 -17.59 3.08
C GLN A 11 -19.45 -17.10 1.66
N ASP A 12 -20.07 -16.00 1.25
CA ASP A 12 -19.86 -15.40 -0.08
C ASP A 12 -18.45 -14.83 -0.25
N VAL A 13 -17.87 -14.25 0.80
CA VAL A 13 -16.49 -13.74 0.78
C VAL A 13 -15.48 -14.90 0.73
N LEU A 14 -15.77 -15.99 1.44
CA LEU A 14 -14.94 -17.20 1.39
C LEU A 14 -15.02 -17.85 -0.01
N ALA A 15 -16.23 -17.98 -0.57
CA ALA A 15 -16.43 -18.52 -1.90
C ALA A 15 -15.78 -17.64 -2.98
N TRP A 16 -15.84 -16.31 -2.86
CA TRP A 16 -15.15 -15.39 -3.76
C TRP A 16 -13.62 -15.51 -3.62
N ARG A 17 -13.13 -15.62 -2.42
CA ARG A 17 -11.71 -15.88 -2.14
C ARG A 17 -11.25 -17.18 -2.82
N ASP A 18 -11.96 -18.26 -2.60
CA ASP A 18 -11.62 -19.58 -3.13
C ASP A 18 -11.70 -19.59 -4.66
N ALA A 19 -12.73 -19.01 -5.25
CA ALA A 19 -12.85 -18.86 -6.72
C ALA A 19 -11.72 -18.00 -7.32
N THR A 20 -11.23 -17.01 -6.58
CA THR A 20 -10.09 -16.16 -7.02
C THR A 20 -8.76 -16.92 -6.90
N MET A 21 -8.66 -17.81 -5.93
CA MET A 21 -7.49 -18.66 -5.70
C MET A 21 -7.40 -19.81 -6.69
N ASP A 22 -8.54 -20.38 -7.13
CA ASP A 22 -8.62 -21.42 -8.16
C ASP A 22 -8.30 -20.91 -9.58
N SER A 23 -8.10 -19.60 -9.75
CA SER A 23 -7.68 -19.07 -11.03
C SER A 23 -6.26 -19.55 -11.33
N VAL A 24 -6.15 -20.45 -12.31
CA VAL A 24 -4.89 -21.07 -12.74
C VAL A 24 -3.80 -20.02 -12.91
N LEU A 25 -2.76 -20.12 -12.09
CA LEU A 25 -1.53 -19.37 -12.30
C LEU A 25 -0.94 -19.80 -13.64
N GLY A 26 -0.51 -18.84 -14.46
CA GLY A 26 0.07 -19.13 -15.77
C GLY A 26 1.40 -19.88 -15.68
N THR A 27 1.91 -20.33 -16.82
CA THR A 27 3.24 -20.93 -16.90
C THR A 27 4.29 -19.90 -16.45
N GLU A 28 5.12 -20.29 -15.51
CA GLU A 28 6.17 -19.43 -15.00
C GLU A 28 7.33 -19.30 -15.99
N THR A 29 7.75 -18.07 -16.26
CA THR A 29 8.96 -17.81 -17.05
C THR A 29 10.20 -18.19 -16.22
N PRO A 30 11.19 -18.90 -16.81
CA PRO A 30 12.45 -19.20 -16.12
C PRO A 30 13.10 -17.94 -15.54
N LYS A 31 13.55 -18.01 -14.30
CA LYS A 31 14.14 -16.88 -13.58
C LYS A 31 15.63 -16.76 -13.86
N ASP A 32 16.06 -15.56 -14.22
CA ASP A 32 17.49 -15.24 -14.37
C ASP A 32 18.08 -14.92 -12.98
N PRO A 33 19.05 -15.72 -12.50
CA PRO A 33 19.66 -15.49 -11.19
C PRO A 33 20.48 -14.19 -11.13
N ASN A 34 20.86 -13.61 -12.27
CA ASN A 34 21.62 -12.37 -12.34
C ASN A 34 20.71 -11.11 -12.32
N LYS A 35 19.40 -11.29 -12.45
CA LYS A 35 18.44 -10.20 -12.32
C LYS A 35 17.97 -10.07 -10.88
N GLY A 36 17.71 -8.84 -10.48
CA GLY A 36 17.35 -8.52 -9.10
C GLY A 36 16.16 -9.33 -8.58
N TYR A 37 16.17 -9.58 -7.27
CA TYR A 37 15.16 -10.31 -6.53
C TYR A 37 14.20 -9.31 -5.85
N ILE A 38 12.90 -9.45 -6.08
CA ILE A 38 11.90 -8.52 -5.56
C ILE A 38 11.01 -9.16 -4.50
N ALA A 39 10.66 -8.42 -3.45
CA ALA A 39 9.60 -8.80 -2.52
C ALA A 39 8.31 -8.06 -2.87
N LEU A 40 7.21 -8.79 -3.01
CA LEU A 40 5.87 -8.26 -3.20
C LEU A 40 5.18 -8.17 -1.85
N LEU A 41 4.91 -6.97 -1.35
CA LEU A 41 4.31 -6.75 -0.03
C LEU A 41 2.79 -6.65 -0.13
N GLY A 42 2.11 -7.67 0.38
CA GLY A 42 0.67 -7.84 0.32
C GLY A 42 0.24 -8.97 -0.61
N TRP A 43 -1.07 -9.23 -0.67
CA TRP A 43 -1.62 -10.33 -1.45
C TRP A 43 -2.35 -9.84 -2.70
N SER A 44 -1.86 -10.24 -3.87
CA SER A 44 -2.55 -9.98 -5.14
C SER A 44 -2.23 -11.06 -6.16
N ILE A 45 -3.21 -11.86 -6.52
CA ILE A 45 -3.08 -12.87 -7.58
C ILE A 45 -2.62 -12.25 -8.90
N ASN A 46 -3.12 -11.07 -9.25
CA ASN A 46 -2.72 -10.38 -10.48
C ASN A 46 -1.25 -9.94 -10.45
N ALA A 47 -0.76 -9.48 -9.30
CA ALA A 47 0.65 -9.13 -9.13
C ALA A 47 1.54 -10.38 -9.21
N ILE A 48 1.12 -11.50 -8.61
CA ILE A 48 1.81 -12.79 -8.69
C ILE A 48 1.86 -13.27 -10.16
N LYS A 49 0.72 -13.27 -10.86
CA LYS A 49 0.67 -13.62 -12.29
C LYS A 49 1.56 -12.72 -13.15
N ALA A 50 1.63 -11.45 -12.85
CA ALA A 50 2.55 -10.53 -13.53
C ALA A 50 4.01 -10.89 -13.22
N ALA A 51 4.36 -11.12 -11.95
CA ALA A 51 5.70 -11.50 -11.55
C ALA A 51 6.16 -12.84 -12.18
N GLN A 52 5.25 -13.80 -12.34
CA GLN A 52 5.55 -15.07 -13.02
C GLN A 52 5.97 -14.88 -14.48
N LYS A 53 5.44 -13.87 -15.18
CA LYS A 53 5.77 -13.58 -16.59
C LYS A 53 7.13 -12.91 -16.76
N PHE A 54 7.72 -12.35 -15.71
CA PHE A 54 9.05 -11.75 -15.75
C PHE A 54 10.11 -12.79 -15.40
N ASP A 55 11.30 -12.60 -15.90
CA ASP A 55 12.46 -13.44 -15.65
C ASP A 55 13.20 -13.06 -14.33
N ARG A 56 12.63 -12.16 -13.52
CA ARG A 56 13.14 -11.82 -12.20
C ARG A 56 12.61 -12.78 -11.13
N ARG A 57 13.45 -13.10 -10.16
CA ARG A 57 13.02 -13.78 -8.95
C ARG A 57 12.08 -12.89 -8.15
N TYR A 58 11.10 -13.50 -7.51
CA TYR A 58 10.20 -12.79 -6.61
C TYR A 58 9.87 -13.64 -5.39
N ILE A 59 9.51 -12.98 -4.28
CA ILE A 59 8.95 -13.59 -3.09
C ILE A 59 7.73 -12.79 -2.67
N VAL A 60 6.68 -13.49 -2.26
CA VAL A 60 5.46 -12.86 -1.75
C VAL A 60 5.54 -12.78 -0.23
N VAL A 61 5.29 -11.60 0.31
CA VAL A 61 5.18 -11.35 1.76
C VAL A 61 3.75 -10.94 2.02
N ALA A 62 2.96 -11.82 2.65
CA ALA A 62 1.53 -11.61 2.82
C ALA A 62 1.00 -12.34 4.08
N PRO A 63 -0.25 -12.10 4.51
CA PRO A 63 -0.80 -12.74 5.68
C PRO A 63 -0.78 -14.28 5.62
N GLU A 64 -0.70 -14.91 6.78
CA GLU A 64 -0.51 -16.34 6.96
C GLU A 64 -1.54 -17.22 6.24
N TRP A 65 -2.77 -16.73 6.09
CA TRP A 65 -3.82 -17.48 5.38
C TRP A 65 -3.48 -17.81 3.91
N ALA A 66 -2.49 -17.13 3.30
CA ALA A 66 -2.04 -17.41 1.94
C ALA A 66 -1.02 -18.58 1.86
N THR A 67 -0.58 -19.12 2.98
CA THR A 67 0.48 -20.13 3.07
C THR A 67 0.17 -21.37 2.25
N ASP A 68 -1.00 -21.97 2.43
CA ASP A 68 -1.37 -23.21 1.75
C ASP A 68 -1.44 -23.04 0.24
N PHE A 69 -1.99 -21.92 -0.23
CA PHE A 69 -2.04 -21.61 -1.65
C PHE A 69 -0.63 -21.42 -2.23
N CYS A 70 0.24 -20.68 -1.53
CA CYS A 70 1.60 -20.48 -2.00
C CYS A 70 2.38 -21.78 -2.04
N ALA A 71 2.24 -22.63 -1.03
CA ALA A 71 2.87 -23.94 -0.99
C ALA A 71 2.39 -24.85 -2.13
N ALA A 72 1.08 -24.94 -2.35
CA ALA A 72 0.49 -25.75 -3.43
C ALA A 72 0.91 -25.31 -4.83
N ASN A 73 1.22 -24.03 -5.01
CA ASN A 73 1.61 -23.43 -6.30
C ASN A 73 3.12 -23.13 -6.41
N HIS A 74 3.93 -23.61 -5.48
CA HIS A 74 5.39 -23.41 -5.42
C HIS A 74 5.82 -21.93 -5.47
N ILE A 75 4.99 -21.04 -4.90
CA ILE A 75 5.29 -19.61 -4.82
C ILE A 75 6.20 -19.35 -3.63
N PRO A 76 7.37 -18.73 -3.80
CA PRO A 76 8.20 -18.29 -2.68
C PRO A 76 7.42 -17.34 -1.78
N PHE A 77 7.33 -17.64 -0.48
CA PHE A 77 6.41 -16.97 0.43
C PHE A 77 6.99 -16.79 1.83
N ILE A 78 6.73 -15.64 2.42
CA ILE A 78 6.97 -15.36 3.82
C ILE A 78 5.63 -14.90 4.44
N PRO A 79 5.11 -15.60 5.46
CA PRO A 79 3.94 -15.14 6.19
C PRO A 79 4.29 -13.89 7.00
N TRP A 80 3.49 -12.84 6.80
CA TRP A 80 3.66 -11.57 7.49
C TRP A 80 2.37 -10.77 7.53
N ASP A 81 2.04 -10.22 8.69
CA ASP A 81 0.88 -9.38 8.85
C ASP A 81 1.29 -7.90 8.85
N PHE A 82 0.81 -7.16 7.85
CA PHE A 82 1.04 -5.74 7.68
C PHE A 82 0.03 -4.90 8.47
N VAL A 83 -0.09 -5.15 9.75
CA VAL A 83 -0.78 -4.24 10.65
C VAL A 83 -0.03 -2.90 10.73
N ARG A 84 -0.30 -2.08 11.71
CA ARG A 84 0.42 -0.82 11.89
C ARG A 84 1.93 -1.03 11.93
N LEU A 85 2.68 -0.17 11.22
CA LEU A 85 4.15 -0.19 11.23
C LEU A 85 4.68 -0.07 12.66
N ASN A 86 5.61 -0.94 13.03
CA ASN A 86 6.21 -1.06 14.35
C ASN A 86 7.65 -1.59 14.24
N ASP A 87 8.26 -1.91 15.37
CA ASP A 87 9.66 -2.40 15.44
C ASP A 87 9.89 -3.69 14.64
N ARG A 88 8.85 -4.48 14.37
CA ARG A 88 8.95 -5.69 13.55
C ARG A 88 9.29 -5.42 12.08
N SER A 89 9.17 -4.17 11.62
CA SER A 89 9.60 -3.80 10.28
C SER A 89 11.08 -4.06 10.03
N MET A 90 11.91 -3.97 11.07
CA MET A 90 13.32 -4.31 10.99
C MET A 90 13.54 -5.82 10.91
N GLU A 91 12.74 -6.61 11.62
CA GLU A 91 12.78 -8.07 11.58
C GLU A 91 12.55 -8.58 10.15
N ILE A 92 11.46 -8.16 9.51
CA ILE A 92 11.16 -8.59 8.13
C ILE A 92 12.17 -8.02 7.13
N ALA A 93 12.68 -6.81 7.33
CA ALA A 93 13.68 -6.20 6.47
C ALA A 93 14.99 -7.01 6.47
N HIS A 94 15.48 -7.41 7.65
CA HIS A 94 16.68 -8.25 7.77
C HIS A 94 16.45 -9.64 7.17
N LYS A 95 15.30 -10.25 7.44
CA LYS A 95 14.96 -11.56 6.85
C LYS A 95 14.98 -11.50 5.32
N LEU A 96 14.40 -10.47 4.70
CA LEU A 96 14.43 -10.29 3.25
C LEU A 96 15.84 -10.03 2.72
N LYS A 97 16.65 -9.29 3.47
CA LYS A 97 18.06 -9.05 3.13
C LYS A 97 18.88 -10.33 3.14
N ASP A 98 18.67 -11.18 4.13
CA ASP A 98 19.35 -12.48 4.26
C ASP A 98 18.94 -13.44 3.15
N GLU A 99 17.70 -13.36 2.67
CA GLU A 99 17.21 -14.08 1.46
C GLU A 99 17.78 -13.51 0.15
N GLY A 100 18.50 -12.41 0.20
CA GLY A 100 19.09 -11.74 -0.96
C GLY A 100 18.11 -10.92 -1.79
N VAL A 101 17.03 -10.43 -1.17
CA VAL A 101 16.07 -9.53 -1.82
C VAL A 101 16.71 -8.15 -2.01
N ASP A 102 16.58 -7.60 -3.21
CA ASP A 102 17.13 -6.30 -3.57
C ASP A 102 16.16 -5.15 -3.27
N VAL A 103 14.86 -5.38 -3.48
CA VAL A 103 13.87 -4.32 -3.31
C VAL A 103 12.50 -4.89 -2.93
N ALA A 104 11.78 -4.16 -2.08
CA ALA A 104 10.41 -4.45 -1.68
C ALA A 104 9.42 -3.51 -2.37
N VAL A 105 8.41 -4.09 -3.00
CA VAL A 105 7.39 -3.39 -3.79
C VAL A 105 6.04 -3.47 -3.06
N PRO A 106 5.44 -2.33 -2.68
CA PRO A 106 4.13 -2.33 -2.05
C PRO A 106 3.04 -2.61 -3.09
N LEU A 107 2.10 -3.49 -2.76
CA LEU A 107 0.95 -3.78 -3.62
C LEU A 107 -0.30 -2.97 -3.26
N PHE A 108 -0.35 -2.44 -2.04
CA PHE A 108 -1.48 -1.69 -1.49
C PHE A 108 -1.01 -0.48 -0.70
N GLU A 109 -1.91 0.46 -0.46
CA GLU A 109 -1.61 1.70 0.27
C GLU A 109 -1.10 1.41 1.69
N GLU A 110 -1.63 0.40 2.36
CA GLU A 110 -1.23 -0.02 3.71
C GLU A 110 0.23 -0.53 3.78
N THR A 111 0.75 -1.05 2.68
CA THR A 111 2.11 -1.59 2.62
C THR A 111 3.17 -0.58 2.16
N VAL A 112 2.77 0.67 1.83
CA VAL A 112 3.70 1.70 1.35
C VAL A 112 4.72 2.10 2.42
N GLU A 113 4.29 2.35 3.65
CA GLU A 113 5.21 2.70 4.75
C GLU A 113 6.13 1.53 5.11
N TRP A 114 5.60 0.30 5.12
CA TRP A 114 6.37 -0.93 5.29
C TRP A 114 7.43 -1.07 4.20
N SER A 115 7.07 -0.84 2.95
CA SER A 115 8.02 -0.85 1.83
C SER A 115 9.13 0.19 2.04
N GLY A 116 8.79 1.40 2.48
CA GLY A 116 9.77 2.43 2.78
C GLY A 116 10.75 2.03 3.88
N ALA A 117 10.25 1.47 4.98
CA ALA A 117 11.08 0.99 6.08
C ALA A 117 11.99 -0.18 5.66
N ILE A 118 11.43 -1.19 4.96
CA ILE A 118 12.16 -2.34 4.45
C ILE A 118 13.24 -1.89 3.46
N ASN A 119 12.89 -1.06 2.47
CA ASN A 119 13.85 -0.58 1.48
C ASN A 119 14.95 0.31 2.07
N SER A 120 14.70 0.96 3.22
CA SER A 120 15.76 1.67 3.94
C SER A 120 16.91 0.74 4.35
N VAL A 121 16.59 -0.52 4.68
CA VAL A 121 17.57 -1.55 5.05
C VAL A 121 18.15 -2.23 3.81
N LEU A 122 17.30 -2.64 2.86
CA LEU A 122 17.72 -3.36 1.66
C LEU A 122 18.69 -2.53 0.81
N LEU A 123 18.38 -1.25 0.63
CA LEU A 123 19.13 -0.31 -0.22
C LEU A 123 20.17 0.52 0.56
N ASP A 124 20.31 0.29 1.86
CA ASP A 124 21.15 1.10 2.75
C ASP A 124 20.88 2.62 2.60
N ASN A 125 19.61 2.98 2.51
CA ASN A 125 19.17 4.35 2.27
C ASN A 125 18.02 4.76 3.21
N PRO A 126 18.32 5.40 4.35
CA PRO A 126 17.30 5.78 5.34
C PRO A 126 16.26 6.79 4.82
N ARG A 127 16.54 7.45 3.68
CA ARG A 127 15.58 8.39 3.07
C ARG A 127 14.36 7.69 2.47
N MET A 128 14.44 6.38 2.18
CA MET A 128 13.35 5.62 1.58
C MET A 128 12.09 5.65 2.46
N TYR A 129 12.25 5.53 3.77
CA TYR A 129 11.14 5.63 4.71
C TYR A 129 10.49 7.03 4.69
N GLY A 130 11.30 8.10 4.78
CA GLY A 130 10.79 9.46 4.70
C GLY A 130 10.07 9.77 3.39
N GLN A 131 10.53 9.20 2.28
CA GLN A 131 9.86 9.33 0.98
C GLN A 131 8.52 8.58 0.96
N SER A 132 8.43 7.39 1.57
CA SER A 132 7.18 6.62 1.62
C SER A 132 6.07 7.37 2.37
N ILE A 133 6.41 8.08 3.44
CA ILE A 133 5.47 8.94 4.18
C ILE A 133 4.92 10.04 3.27
N LEU A 134 5.75 10.65 2.43
CA LEU A 134 5.29 11.67 1.46
C LEU A 134 4.23 11.14 0.49
N PHE A 135 4.31 9.88 0.09
CA PHE A 135 3.30 9.25 -0.77
C PHE A 135 2.04 8.85 -0.03
N ARG A 136 2.12 8.65 1.27
CA ARG A 136 0.98 8.25 2.11
C ARG A 136 0.21 9.46 2.67
N ASP A 137 0.90 10.46 3.18
CA ASP A 137 0.29 11.67 3.74
C ASP A 137 -0.04 12.66 2.63
N LYS A 138 -1.33 12.69 2.25
CA LYS A 138 -1.82 13.56 1.16
C LYS A 138 -1.70 15.05 1.46
N ALA A 139 -1.76 15.45 2.72
CA ALA A 139 -1.57 16.84 3.11
C ALA A 139 -0.11 17.24 2.97
N LEU A 140 0.80 16.40 3.47
CA LEU A 140 2.24 16.61 3.34
C LEU A 140 2.69 16.61 1.87
N MET A 141 2.17 15.66 1.07
CA MET A 141 2.42 15.60 -0.37
C MET A 141 1.98 16.89 -1.09
N LYS A 142 0.77 17.38 -0.80
CA LYS A 142 0.26 18.63 -1.39
C LYS A 142 1.07 19.84 -0.96
N ARG A 143 1.43 19.95 0.33
CA ARG A 143 2.31 21.01 0.81
C ARG A 143 3.67 21.00 0.10
N ARG A 144 4.26 19.81 -0.08
CA ARG A 144 5.52 19.65 -0.79
C ARG A 144 5.42 20.06 -2.25
N ALA A 145 4.32 19.68 -2.93
CA ALA A 145 4.04 20.10 -4.30
C ALA A 145 3.92 21.61 -4.42
N GLN A 146 3.20 22.28 -3.50
CA GLN A 146 3.09 23.75 -3.47
C GLN A 146 4.44 24.43 -3.30
N LEU A 147 5.29 23.93 -2.39
CA LEU A 147 6.65 24.44 -2.20
C LEU A 147 7.52 24.27 -3.44
N GLY A 148 7.26 23.25 -4.25
CA GLY A 148 7.89 23.04 -5.56
C GLY A 148 7.26 23.83 -6.71
N GLY A 149 6.31 24.75 -6.45
CA GLY A 149 5.66 25.58 -7.47
C GLY A 149 4.57 24.83 -8.26
N ILE A 150 4.19 23.62 -7.87
CA ILE A 150 3.13 22.84 -8.51
C ILE A 150 1.76 23.31 -8.01
N ARG A 151 0.85 23.59 -8.93
CA ARG A 151 -0.53 23.93 -8.57
C ARG A 151 -1.24 22.71 -7.98
N VAL A 152 -1.80 22.87 -6.79
CA VAL A 152 -2.65 21.88 -6.13
C VAL A 152 -3.99 22.49 -5.78
N GLY A 153 -5.04 21.68 -5.70
CA GLY A 153 -6.34 22.14 -5.22
C GLY A 153 -6.25 22.68 -3.78
N ILE A 154 -7.19 23.55 -3.43
CA ILE A 154 -7.31 24.07 -2.06
C ILE A 154 -7.54 22.88 -1.12
N PHE A 155 -6.79 22.80 -0.03
CA PHE A 155 -6.91 21.75 0.96
C PHE A 155 -6.62 22.27 2.36
N GLU A 156 -7.15 21.60 3.36
CA GLU A 156 -6.90 21.82 4.79
C GLU A 156 -7.03 20.49 5.53
N GLU A 157 -6.27 20.33 6.59
CA GLU A 157 -6.42 19.22 7.51
C GLU A 157 -7.52 19.57 8.50
N ALA A 158 -8.50 18.68 8.64
CA ALA A 158 -9.60 18.82 9.58
C ALA A 158 -9.44 17.78 10.70
N HIS A 159 -9.41 18.23 11.94
CA HIS A 159 -9.33 17.37 13.13
C HIS A 159 -10.67 17.28 13.84
N GLU A 160 -11.56 18.24 13.59
CA GLU A 160 -12.89 18.32 14.18
C GLU A 160 -13.91 18.82 13.15
N LYS A 161 -15.19 18.65 13.45
CA LYS A 161 -16.29 19.01 12.55
C LYS A 161 -16.30 20.50 12.20
N GLU A 162 -15.93 21.34 13.15
CA GLU A 162 -15.86 22.79 13.03
C GLU A 162 -14.81 23.22 11.99
N ASP A 163 -13.74 22.48 11.85
CA ASP A 163 -12.70 22.72 10.82
C ASP A 163 -13.28 22.58 9.41
N ILE A 164 -14.12 21.56 9.20
CA ILE A 164 -14.78 21.33 7.91
C ILE A 164 -15.71 22.51 7.57
N VAL A 165 -16.50 22.95 8.53
CA VAL A 165 -17.41 24.11 8.33
C VAL A 165 -16.61 25.38 8.02
N ARG A 166 -15.54 25.62 8.74
CA ARG A 166 -14.65 26.75 8.51
C ARG A 166 -14.00 26.71 7.14
N PHE A 167 -13.50 25.55 6.73
CA PHE A 167 -12.95 25.31 5.40
C PHE A 167 -13.95 25.61 4.29
N MET A 168 -15.16 25.06 4.38
CA MET A 168 -16.20 25.30 3.39
C MET A 168 -16.57 26.78 3.26
N LYS A 169 -16.72 27.50 4.39
CA LYS A 169 -16.96 28.95 4.37
C LYS A 169 -15.85 29.72 3.66
N ARG A 170 -14.57 29.36 3.95
CA ARG A 170 -13.42 29.99 3.33
C ARG A 170 -13.36 29.72 1.82
N VAL A 171 -13.62 28.48 1.39
CA VAL A 171 -13.62 28.11 -0.03
C VAL A 171 -14.74 28.85 -0.77
N ASN A 172 -15.95 28.91 -0.22
CA ASN A 172 -17.06 29.66 -0.81
C ASN A 172 -16.74 31.15 -0.96
N GLN A 173 -16.15 31.77 0.07
CA GLN A 173 -15.72 33.15 -0.03
C GLN A 173 -14.65 33.39 -1.10
N THR A 174 -13.76 32.40 -1.32
CA THR A 174 -12.74 32.46 -2.37
C THR A 174 -13.36 32.32 -3.76
N LEU A 175 -14.30 31.41 -3.92
CA LEU A 175 -15.05 31.22 -5.19
C LEU A 175 -15.85 32.46 -5.56
N LEU A 176 -16.55 33.08 -4.61
CA LEU A 176 -17.28 34.34 -4.83
C LEU A 176 -16.35 35.47 -5.30
N LYS A 177 -15.12 35.54 -4.77
CA LYS A 177 -14.14 36.55 -5.22
C LYS A 177 -13.58 36.28 -6.62
N LEU A 178 -13.69 35.04 -7.10
CA LEU A 178 -13.23 34.61 -8.42
C LEU A 178 -14.36 34.51 -9.44
N ASP A 179 -15.52 35.12 -9.16
CA ASP A 179 -16.76 35.02 -9.96
C ASP A 179 -17.23 33.58 -10.17
N GLY A 180 -16.92 32.68 -9.21
CA GLY A 180 -17.39 31.31 -9.20
C GLY A 180 -18.88 31.24 -8.81
N ASP A 181 -19.55 30.18 -9.24
CA ASP A 181 -20.92 29.89 -8.84
C ASP A 181 -20.96 29.41 -7.37
N PRO A 182 -21.59 30.14 -6.44
CA PRO A 182 -21.67 29.72 -5.05
C PRO A 182 -22.59 28.51 -4.83
N ASP A 183 -23.43 28.17 -5.81
CA ASP A 183 -24.35 27.04 -5.77
C ASP A 183 -23.75 25.77 -6.40
N ASP A 184 -22.56 25.88 -7.02
CA ASP A 184 -21.85 24.72 -7.54
C ASP A 184 -21.37 23.82 -6.38
N PRO A 185 -21.74 22.52 -6.35
CA PRO A 185 -21.41 21.66 -5.25
C PRO A 185 -19.89 21.49 -5.07
N ILE A 186 -19.38 21.97 -3.95
CA ILE A 186 -17.98 21.78 -3.58
C ILE A 186 -17.76 20.32 -3.21
N HIS A 187 -17.01 19.60 -4.03
CA HIS A 187 -16.63 18.24 -3.72
C HIS A 187 -15.59 18.23 -2.60
N VAL A 188 -16.02 17.96 -1.38
CA VAL A 188 -15.15 17.70 -0.25
C VAL A 188 -14.78 16.21 -0.29
N LYS A 189 -13.53 15.93 -0.58
CA LYS A 189 -12.99 14.58 -0.49
C LYS A 189 -12.31 14.42 0.87
N ALA A 190 -12.93 13.67 1.77
CA ALA A 190 -12.30 13.27 3.02
C ALA A 190 -11.25 12.18 2.74
N PHE A 191 -10.11 12.28 3.40
CA PHE A 191 -9.09 11.24 3.42
C PHE A 191 -8.83 10.90 4.88
N ASP A 192 -9.10 9.65 5.25
CA ASP A 192 -8.68 9.16 6.54
C ASP A 192 -7.15 9.08 6.60
N LYS A 193 -6.61 9.56 7.69
CA LYS A 193 -5.26 9.18 8.09
C LYS A 193 -5.39 7.79 8.71
N ALA A 194 -5.02 6.76 7.97
CA ALA A 194 -4.91 5.42 8.50
C ALA A 194 -3.77 5.32 9.52
#